data_e0dccdaa8bcf15bd1e51cebaf3038e70
#
_entry.id   e0dccdaa8bcf15bd1e51cebaf3038e70
#
_cell.length_a   1.000
_cell.length_b   1.000
_cell.length_c   1.000
_cell.angle_alpha   90.00
_cell.angle_beta   90.00
_cell.angle_gamma   90.00
#
_symmetry.space_group_name_H-M   'P 1'
#
loop_
_entity.id
_entity.type
_entity.pdbx_description
1 polymer ?
#
loop_
_entity_poly.entity_id
_entity_poly.type
_entity_poly.pdbx_seq_one_letter_code
_entity_poly.pdbx_strand_id
1 'polypeptide(L)'
;MSRSRIALALVATLALASSQALRADVRTDEKTRFQLAGALGKVVNFFGGKAAREGVTSTVALKGNRLMTSNDTTGEIIDLAEEKVYSLDIKKKSYTVVTFAEMRRQMEEARKRAQDEAKKEQPGKPESDPNAKQMEVDFEVKNTGEKKDINGFSTSQAIMTITVREKGKTLQQAGGMVLTSDLWLTPSIPQMKEIAEFHMKYAEKLYGPMVAGASPQEMASAMAMYPAMKPALEKMAVEARKLQGTPILTTTTLDAVLSAEQMQQQSSGSGSAKSNDSSAPPTSVGGLIGGFGRRMARKKEDEPAAAAGPKDRSTVLTTTNEVLKVATSVTAEEVAIPAGFKEKK
;
A
#
# COMPACT_ATOMS: atom_id res chain seq x y z
N MET A 1 -72.33 32.72 39.38
CA MET A 1 -71.56 31.46 39.53
C MET A 1 -71.04 31.08 38.18
N SER A 2 -69.82 31.49 37.87
CA SER A 2 -69.18 31.16 36.60
C SER A 2 -67.83 30.52 36.91
N ARG A 3 -67.66 29.27 36.43
CA ARG A 3 -66.45 28.52 36.60
C ARG A 3 -65.61 28.63 35.32
N SER A 4 -64.61 29.48 35.37
CA SER A 4 -63.60 29.59 34.35
C SER A 4 -62.80 28.26 34.26
N ARG A 5 -62.80 27.62 33.09
CA ARG A 5 -61.92 26.52 32.74
C ARG A 5 -60.72 27.09 31.98
N ILE A 6 -59.61 27.19 32.64
CA ILE A 6 -58.33 27.51 32.03
C ILE A 6 -57.85 26.24 31.33
N ALA A 7 -57.87 26.23 30.01
CA ALA A 7 -57.25 25.20 29.20
C ALA A 7 -55.74 25.52 29.07
N LEU A 8 -54.94 24.72 29.75
CA LEU A 8 -53.48 24.77 29.64
C LEU A 8 -53.07 24.02 28.34
N ALA A 9 -52.75 24.77 27.30
CA ALA A 9 -52.20 24.22 26.06
C ALA A 9 -50.70 23.92 26.31
N LEU A 10 -50.39 22.63 26.52
CA LEU A 10 -49.04 22.12 26.59
C LEU A 10 -48.52 21.98 25.15
N VAL A 11 -47.78 22.98 24.68
CA VAL A 11 -47.03 22.89 23.43
C VAL A 11 -45.81 21.99 23.67
N ALA A 12 -45.98 20.72 23.36
CA ALA A 12 -44.84 19.77 23.28
C ALA A 12 -44.07 20.09 22.00
N THR A 13 -43.07 20.93 22.10
CA THR A 13 -42.02 21.07 21.10
C THR A 13 -41.22 19.78 21.08
N LEU A 14 -41.58 18.86 20.19
CA LEU A 14 -40.82 17.69 19.84
C LEU A 14 -39.57 18.17 19.10
N ALA A 15 -38.50 18.41 19.85
CA ALA A 15 -37.19 18.59 19.28
C ALA A 15 -36.84 17.24 18.62
N LEU A 16 -37.07 17.14 17.33
CA LEU A 16 -36.40 16.14 16.47
C LEU A 16 -34.91 16.42 16.55
N ALA A 17 -34.25 15.87 17.57
CA ALA A 17 -32.84 15.62 17.54
C ALA A 17 -32.63 14.61 16.42
N SER A 18 -32.47 15.11 15.18
CA SER A 18 -31.86 14.34 14.13
C SER A 18 -30.51 13.87 14.72
N SER A 19 -30.46 12.62 15.11
CA SER A 19 -29.20 11.92 15.33
C SER A 19 -28.47 11.96 13.98
N GLN A 20 -27.78 13.08 13.72
CA GLN A 20 -26.70 13.05 12.78
C GLN A 20 -25.76 12.01 13.37
N ALA A 21 -25.78 10.81 12.78
CA ALA A 21 -24.71 9.86 13.00
C ALA A 21 -23.44 10.73 12.94
N LEU A 22 -22.73 10.82 14.05
CA LEU A 22 -21.48 11.55 14.16
C LEU A 22 -20.57 10.98 13.06
N ARG A 23 -20.65 11.55 11.86
CA ARG A 23 -19.68 11.31 10.81
C ARG A 23 -18.44 11.99 11.34
N ALA A 24 -17.53 11.19 11.83
CA ALA A 24 -16.32 11.77 12.33
C ALA A 24 -15.58 12.39 11.15
N ASP A 25 -15.45 13.70 11.24
CA ASP A 25 -14.55 14.43 10.41
C ASP A 25 -13.16 14.15 10.95
N VAL A 26 -12.22 13.73 10.12
CA VAL A 26 -10.86 13.46 10.53
C VAL A 26 -9.86 14.03 9.55
N ARG A 27 -8.85 14.69 10.09
CA ARG A 27 -7.69 15.14 9.33
C ARG A 27 -6.42 14.60 9.95
N THR A 28 -5.54 14.06 9.10
CA THR A 28 -4.19 13.67 9.49
C THR A 28 -3.17 14.45 8.67
N ASP A 29 -2.10 14.90 9.33
CA ASP A 29 -0.90 15.35 8.66
C ASP A 29 0.13 14.22 8.78
N GLU A 30 0.65 13.75 7.66
CA GLU A 30 1.51 12.57 7.57
C GLU A 30 2.80 12.87 6.83
N LYS A 31 3.87 12.15 7.15
CA LYS A 31 5.13 12.23 6.43
C LYS A 31 5.55 10.86 5.92
N THR A 32 5.71 10.75 4.61
CA THR A 32 6.14 9.49 3.97
C THR A 32 7.52 9.67 3.37
N ARG A 33 8.42 8.69 3.61
CA ARG A 33 9.75 8.61 3.02
C ARG A 33 9.93 7.29 2.31
N PHE A 34 10.63 7.33 1.18
CA PHE A 34 10.99 6.16 0.39
C PHE A 34 12.49 6.13 0.20
N GLN A 35 13.10 4.99 0.47
CA GLN A 35 14.52 4.76 0.26
C GLN A 35 14.69 3.48 -0.56
N LEU A 36 15.17 3.64 -1.79
CA LEU A 36 15.54 2.51 -2.66
C LEU A 36 17.03 2.22 -2.48
N ALA A 37 17.37 0.96 -2.39
CA ALA A 37 18.76 0.55 -2.30
C ALA A 37 19.47 0.57 -3.68
N GLY A 38 20.79 0.57 -3.65
CA GLY A 38 21.65 0.41 -4.83
C GLY A 38 21.65 1.59 -5.80
N ALA A 39 21.88 1.29 -7.08
CA ALA A 39 22.01 2.30 -8.12
C ALA A 39 20.72 3.08 -8.36
N LEU A 40 19.54 2.42 -8.27
CA LEU A 40 18.24 3.07 -8.38
C LEU A 40 18.03 4.09 -7.27
N GLY A 41 18.42 3.76 -6.02
CA GLY A 41 18.35 4.70 -4.92
C GLY A 41 19.22 5.95 -5.14
N LYS A 42 20.42 5.78 -5.69
CA LYS A 42 21.29 6.92 -6.04
C LYS A 42 20.65 7.81 -7.12
N VAL A 43 20.04 7.22 -8.13
CA VAL A 43 19.32 7.95 -9.20
C VAL A 43 18.12 8.70 -8.62
N VAL A 44 17.27 8.01 -7.83
CA VAL A 44 16.10 8.64 -7.20
C VAL A 44 16.52 9.77 -6.26
N ASN A 45 17.56 9.59 -5.44
CA ASN A 45 18.05 10.64 -4.54
C ASN A 45 18.68 11.82 -5.30
N PHE A 46 19.25 11.59 -6.47
CA PHE A 46 19.84 12.65 -7.29
C PHE A 46 18.77 13.46 -8.03
N PHE A 47 17.80 12.80 -8.66
CA PHE A 47 16.74 13.46 -9.45
C PHE A 47 15.48 13.80 -8.65
N GLY A 48 15.21 13.12 -7.54
CA GLY A 48 14.01 13.31 -6.71
C GLY A 48 14.06 14.55 -5.79
N GLY A 49 15.18 15.26 -5.78
CA GLY A 49 15.34 16.52 -5.06
C GLY A 49 15.10 16.40 -3.54
N LYS A 50 14.44 17.42 -2.98
CA LYS A 50 14.14 17.50 -1.53
C LYS A 50 13.18 16.39 -1.08
N ALA A 51 12.16 16.08 -1.87
CA ALA A 51 11.16 15.05 -1.56
C ALA A 51 11.76 13.66 -1.40
N ALA A 52 12.75 13.29 -2.23
CA ALA A 52 13.43 12.00 -2.14
C ALA A 52 14.30 11.88 -0.87
N ARG A 53 14.83 12.99 -0.36
CA ARG A 53 15.72 13.00 0.81
C ARG A 53 14.99 13.20 2.13
N GLU A 54 14.05 14.15 2.16
CA GLU A 54 13.34 14.55 3.37
C GLU A 54 11.99 13.86 3.54
N GLY A 55 11.48 13.27 2.46
CA GLY A 55 10.14 12.71 2.38
C GLY A 55 9.11 13.74 1.95
N VAL A 56 7.88 13.29 1.78
CA VAL A 56 6.71 14.08 1.38
C VAL A 56 5.79 14.20 2.58
N THR A 57 5.47 15.42 2.95
CA THR A 57 4.40 15.69 3.92
C THR A 57 3.10 15.83 3.15
N SER A 58 2.07 15.12 3.59
CA SER A 58 0.72 15.15 3.02
C SER A 58 -0.32 15.33 4.12
N THR A 59 -1.44 15.91 3.74
CA THR A 59 -2.63 16.00 4.57
C THR A 59 -3.69 15.08 3.99
N VAL A 60 -4.32 14.26 4.83
CA VAL A 60 -5.53 13.49 4.51
C VAL A 60 -6.67 14.09 5.31
N ALA A 61 -7.74 14.51 4.65
CA ALA A 61 -8.93 15.06 5.29
C ALA A 61 -10.16 14.29 4.81
N LEU A 62 -10.93 13.74 5.74
CA LEU A 62 -12.19 13.04 5.48
C LEU A 62 -13.35 13.84 6.06
N LYS A 63 -14.35 14.12 5.23
CA LYS A 63 -15.63 14.71 5.64
C LYS A 63 -16.79 14.03 4.91
N GLY A 64 -17.57 13.26 5.62
CA GLY A 64 -18.71 12.54 5.05
C GLY A 64 -18.29 11.57 3.95
N ASN A 65 -18.72 11.85 2.70
CA ASN A 65 -18.43 11.03 1.53
C ASN A 65 -17.22 11.52 0.70
N ARG A 66 -16.47 12.50 1.19
CA ARG A 66 -15.32 13.08 0.48
C ARG A 66 -14.05 12.92 1.29
N LEU A 67 -13.03 12.41 0.62
CA LEU A 67 -11.68 12.32 1.16
C LEU A 67 -10.74 13.11 0.25
N MET A 68 -10.01 14.04 0.84
CA MET A 68 -8.96 14.80 0.19
C MET A 68 -7.60 14.34 0.71
N THR A 69 -6.72 13.98 -0.22
CA THR A 69 -5.29 13.79 0.07
C THR A 69 -4.51 14.83 -0.70
N SER A 70 -3.64 15.59 -0.05
CA SER A 70 -2.86 16.64 -0.73
C SER A 70 -1.47 16.82 -0.12
N ASN A 71 -0.57 17.32 -0.95
CA ASN A 71 0.75 17.81 -0.58
C ASN A 71 1.02 19.15 -1.28
N ASP A 72 2.24 19.68 -1.22
CA ASP A 72 2.61 20.97 -1.80
C ASP A 72 2.49 21.04 -3.33
N THR A 73 2.34 19.91 -4.02
CA THR A 73 2.37 19.84 -5.48
C THR A 73 1.12 19.26 -6.10
N THR A 74 0.52 18.27 -5.46
CA THR A 74 -0.62 17.51 -5.98
C THR A 74 -1.67 17.31 -4.92
N GLY A 75 -2.90 17.05 -5.34
CA GLY A 75 -3.98 16.62 -4.49
C GLY A 75 -4.90 15.65 -5.21
N GLU A 76 -5.66 14.89 -4.44
CA GLU A 76 -6.70 14.01 -4.94
C GLU A 76 -7.92 14.13 -4.05
N ILE A 77 -9.11 14.25 -4.67
CA ILE A 77 -10.38 14.16 -3.95
C ILE A 77 -11.13 12.95 -4.48
N ILE A 78 -11.49 12.05 -3.58
CA ILE A 78 -12.40 10.94 -3.87
C ILE A 78 -13.78 11.33 -3.33
N ASP A 79 -14.78 11.38 -4.20
CA ASP A 79 -16.17 11.63 -3.83
C ASP A 79 -17.01 10.37 -4.06
N LEU A 80 -17.40 9.71 -2.97
CA LEU A 80 -18.19 8.49 -3.02
C LEU A 80 -19.67 8.75 -3.41
N ALA A 81 -20.16 9.97 -3.19
CA ALA A 81 -21.53 10.32 -3.56
C ALA A 81 -21.67 10.59 -5.06
N GLU A 82 -20.72 11.33 -5.61
CA GLU A 82 -20.66 11.61 -7.06
C GLU A 82 -20.01 10.51 -7.88
N GLU A 83 -19.35 9.54 -7.23
CA GLU A 83 -18.54 8.47 -7.85
C GLU A 83 -17.48 9.04 -8.81
N LYS A 84 -16.75 10.04 -8.32
CA LYS A 84 -15.69 10.75 -9.06
C LYS A 84 -14.40 10.82 -8.28
N VAL A 85 -13.31 10.87 -9.01
CA VAL A 85 -11.98 11.22 -8.52
C VAL A 85 -11.53 12.49 -9.22
N TYR A 86 -11.09 13.46 -8.42
CA TYR A 86 -10.52 14.72 -8.89
C TYR A 86 -9.02 14.70 -8.62
N SER A 87 -8.20 14.79 -9.65
CA SER A 87 -6.74 14.91 -9.53
C SER A 87 -6.33 16.36 -9.69
N LEU A 88 -5.69 16.93 -8.67
CA LEU A 88 -5.34 18.35 -8.60
C LEU A 88 -3.84 18.55 -8.84
N ASP A 89 -3.50 19.51 -9.69
CA ASP A 89 -2.16 20.11 -9.83
C ASP A 89 -2.16 21.43 -9.05
N ILE A 90 -1.62 21.39 -7.83
CA ILE A 90 -1.65 22.54 -6.90
C ILE A 90 -0.88 23.71 -7.46
N LYS A 91 0.27 23.46 -8.11
CA LYS A 91 1.12 24.50 -8.68
C LYS A 91 0.47 25.21 -9.86
N LYS A 92 -0.24 24.44 -10.73
CA LYS A 92 -0.92 24.99 -11.92
C LYS A 92 -2.35 25.44 -11.63
N LYS A 93 -2.83 25.23 -10.40
CA LYS A 93 -4.23 25.52 -10.01
C LYS A 93 -5.23 24.92 -10.98
N SER A 94 -5.07 23.64 -11.28
CA SER A 94 -5.92 22.93 -12.24
C SER A 94 -6.24 21.54 -11.74
N TYR A 95 -7.33 20.97 -12.26
CA TYR A 95 -7.73 19.60 -11.94
C TYR A 95 -8.29 18.88 -13.15
N THR A 96 -8.27 17.56 -13.09
CA THR A 96 -8.98 16.65 -14.01
C THR A 96 -9.97 15.82 -13.21
N VAL A 97 -11.01 15.34 -13.88
CA VAL A 97 -12.07 14.52 -13.27
C VAL A 97 -12.17 13.20 -14.01
N VAL A 98 -12.25 12.10 -13.27
CA VAL A 98 -12.52 10.76 -13.80
C VAL A 98 -13.64 10.14 -12.98
N THR A 99 -14.66 9.55 -13.64
CA THR A 99 -15.73 8.83 -12.95
C THR A 99 -15.30 7.39 -12.63
N PHE A 100 -15.93 6.78 -11.61
CA PHE A 100 -15.68 5.36 -11.31
C PHE A 100 -16.07 4.45 -12.49
N ALA A 101 -17.10 4.82 -13.25
CA ALA A 101 -17.48 4.10 -14.46
C ALA A 101 -16.35 4.11 -15.51
N GLU A 102 -15.75 5.28 -15.73
CA GLU A 102 -14.62 5.42 -16.64
C GLU A 102 -13.38 4.66 -16.15
N MET A 103 -13.09 4.72 -14.85
CA MET A 103 -11.98 3.96 -14.26
C MET A 103 -12.19 2.44 -14.46
N ARG A 104 -13.42 1.94 -14.24
CA ARG A 104 -13.75 0.52 -14.48
C ARG A 104 -13.56 0.15 -15.95
N ARG A 105 -13.98 1.01 -16.87
CA ARG A 105 -13.78 0.79 -18.30
C ARG A 105 -12.31 0.70 -18.67
N GLN A 106 -11.50 1.64 -18.19
CA GLN A 106 -10.05 1.64 -18.43
C GLN A 106 -9.35 0.38 -17.89
N MET A 107 -9.75 -0.08 -16.70
CA MET A 107 -9.23 -1.31 -16.12
C MET A 107 -9.62 -2.54 -16.96
N GLU A 108 -10.85 -2.61 -17.43
CA GLU A 108 -11.32 -3.71 -18.29
C GLU A 108 -10.59 -3.74 -19.64
N GLU A 109 -10.37 -2.57 -20.25
CA GLU A 109 -9.58 -2.46 -21.49
C GLU A 109 -8.13 -2.87 -21.27
N ALA A 110 -7.52 -2.43 -20.15
CA ALA A 110 -6.15 -2.83 -19.79
C ALA A 110 -6.04 -4.34 -19.58
N ARG A 111 -7.03 -4.94 -18.89
CA ARG A 111 -7.11 -6.39 -18.70
C ARG A 111 -7.19 -7.14 -20.03
N LYS A 112 -8.06 -6.70 -20.94
CA LYS A 112 -8.20 -7.29 -22.28
C LYS A 112 -6.90 -7.21 -23.08
N ARG A 113 -6.24 -6.04 -23.09
CA ARG A 113 -4.96 -5.87 -23.78
C ARG A 113 -3.90 -6.82 -23.23
N ALA A 114 -3.76 -6.91 -21.91
CA ALA A 114 -2.82 -7.82 -21.26
C ALA A 114 -3.10 -9.30 -21.62
N GLN A 115 -4.37 -9.70 -21.68
CA GLN A 115 -4.76 -11.05 -22.11
C GLN A 115 -4.43 -11.32 -23.58
N ASP A 116 -4.68 -10.33 -24.46
CA ASP A 116 -4.40 -10.46 -25.88
C ASP A 116 -2.88 -10.50 -26.16
N GLU A 117 -2.10 -9.72 -25.42
CA GLU A 117 -0.63 -9.75 -25.48
C GLU A 117 -0.09 -11.12 -24.99
N ALA A 118 -0.58 -11.60 -23.85
CA ALA A 118 -0.19 -12.92 -23.35
C ALA A 118 -0.51 -14.07 -24.34
N LYS A 119 -1.65 -14.00 -25.05
CA LYS A 119 -2.00 -14.96 -26.09
C LYS A 119 -1.09 -14.89 -27.31
N LYS A 120 -0.59 -13.68 -27.65
CA LYS A 120 0.32 -13.50 -28.80
C LYS A 120 1.74 -13.97 -28.50
N GLU A 121 2.20 -13.78 -27.25
CA GLU A 121 3.57 -14.15 -26.86
C GLU A 121 3.76 -15.66 -26.66
N GLN A 122 2.70 -16.41 -26.36
CA GLN A 122 2.78 -17.88 -26.13
C GLN A 122 1.57 -18.64 -26.73
N PRO A 123 1.47 -18.81 -28.04
CA PRO A 123 0.46 -19.68 -28.61
C PRO A 123 0.79 -21.16 -28.26
N GLY A 124 0.06 -21.71 -27.31
CA GLY A 124 0.10 -23.13 -27.01
C GLY A 124 0.88 -23.61 -25.79
N LYS A 125 1.35 -22.72 -24.91
CA LYS A 125 1.87 -23.13 -23.61
C LYS A 125 0.72 -23.34 -22.62
N PRO A 126 0.66 -24.46 -21.87
CA PRO A 126 -0.34 -24.61 -20.81
C PRO A 126 -0.18 -23.50 -19.77
N GLU A 127 -1.29 -22.96 -19.29
CA GLU A 127 -1.37 -21.88 -18.28
C GLU A 127 -0.71 -22.23 -16.95
N SER A 128 -0.25 -23.44 -16.75
CA SER A 128 0.52 -23.88 -15.59
C SER A 128 1.71 -24.72 -16.04
N ASP A 129 2.92 -24.22 -15.86
CA ASP A 129 4.12 -25.05 -15.89
C ASP A 129 4.01 -26.07 -14.75
N PRO A 130 3.95 -27.40 -15.00
CA PRO A 130 3.91 -28.41 -13.95
C PRO A 130 5.11 -28.33 -12.99
N ASN A 131 6.21 -27.69 -13.42
CA ASN A 131 7.41 -27.43 -12.64
C ASN A 131 7.45 -26.02 -12.03
N ALA A 132 6.39 -25.23 -12.17
CA ALA A 132 6.32 -23.92 -11.52
C ALA A 132 6.47 -24.11 -10.01
N LYS A 133 7.52 -23.54 -9.45
CA LYS A 133 7.79 -23.61 -8.01
C LYS A 133 6.62 -23.01 -7.23
N GLN A 134 5.99 -23.85 -6.43
CA GLN A 134 4.92 -23.38 -5.55
C GLN A 134 5.53 -22.44 -4.50
N MET A 135 4.94 -21.26 -4.35
CA MET A 135 5.36 -20.31 -3.34
C MET A 135 4.54 -20.48 -2.07
N GLU A 136 5.18 -20.30 -0.94
CA GLU A 136 4.57 -20.24 0.38
C GLU A 136 4.73 -18.85 0.95
N VAL A 137 3.68 -18.34 1.60
CA VAL A 137 3.67 -17.05 2.29
C VAL A 137 3.44 -17.31 3.77
N ASP A 138 4.40 -16.92 4.60
CA ASP A 138 4.27 -16.90 6.04
C ASP A 138 4.02 -15.49 6.53
N PHE A 139 3.16 -15.38 7.55
CA PHE A 139 2.78 -14.13 8.17
C PHE A 139 2.92 -14.27 9.68
N GLU A 140 3.65 -13.37 10.32
CA GLU A 140 3.91 -13.37 11.75
C GLU A 140 3.77 -11.95 12.32
N VAL A 141 3.14 -11.84 13.49
CA VAL A 141 3.09 -10.60 14.29
C VAL A 141 3.62 -10.85 15.68
N LYS A 142 4.59 -10.05 16.09
CA LYS A 142 5.21 -10.08 17.42
C LYS A 142 5.06 -8.73 18.11
N ASN A 143 4.39 -8.70 19.26
CA ASN A 143 4.41 -7.55 20.16
C ASN A 143 5.72 -7.61 20.97
N THR A 144 6.54 -6.57 20.90
CA THR A 144 7.87 -6.55 21.56
C THR A 144 7.80 -6.13 23.02
N GLY A 145 6.75 -5.42 23.41
CA GLY A 145 6.62 -4.80 24.74
C GLY A 145 7.31 -3.44 24.85
N GLU A 146 8.04 -3.02 23.83
CA GLU A 146 8.68 -1.70 23.78
C GLU A 146 7.66 -0.58 23.71
N LYS A 147 7.97 0.55 24.36
CA LYS A 147 7.10 1.74 24.40
C LYS A 147 7.93 3.00 24.17
N LYS A 148 7.34 3.97 23.46
CA LYS A 148 7.89 5.32 23.33
C LYS A 148 6.79 6.33 22.97
N ASP A 149 7.05 7.60 23.23
CA ASP A 149 6.18 8.69 22.78
C ASP A 149 6.64 9.19 21.41
N ILE A 150 5.71 9.29 20.46
CA ILE A 150 5.93 9.77 19.10
C ILE A 150 4.88 10.82 18.79
N ASN A 151 5.30 12.06 18.48
CA ASN A 151 4.43 13.18 18.13
C ASN A 151 3.30 13.42 19.16
N GLY A 152 3.57 13.15 20.45
CA GLY A 152 2.59 13.31 21.53
C GLY A 152 1.66 12.09 21.73
N PHE A 153 1.88 10.98 20.99
CA PHE A 153 1.16 9.73 21.16
C PHE A 153 2.01 8.73 21.94
N SER A 154 1.49 8.19 23.03
CA SER A 154 2.10 7.04 23.70
C SER A 154 1.88 5.79 22.85
N THR A 155 2.97 5.16 22.44
CA THR A 155 2.94 4.03 21.51
C THR A 155 3.59 2.77 22.08
N SER A 156 3.16 1.62 21.57
CA SER A 156 3.79 0.32 21.78
C SER A 156 4.21 -0.31 20.45
N GLN A 157 5.32 -1.06 20.45
CA GLN A 157 5.88 -1.62 19.23
C GLN A 157 5.31 -3.01 18.92
N ALA A 158 4.95 -3.23 17.67
CA ALA A 158 4.71 -4.53 17.07
C ALA A 158 5.56 -4.69 15.81
N ILE A 159 6.12 -5.88 15.60
CA ILE A 159 6.83 -6.24 14.38
C ILE A 159 5.96 -7.21 13.59
N MET A 160 5.65 -6.85 12.35
CA MET A 160 4.97 -7.72 11.39
C MET A 160 5.99 -8.20 10.36
N THR A 161 6.03 -9.50 10.10
CA THR A 161 6.92 -10.10 9.12
C THR A 161 6.11 -10.92 8.12
N ILE A 162 6.33 -10.67 6.83
CA ILE A 162 5.80 -11.49 5.74
C ILE A 162 6.98 -12.10 5.01
N THR A 163 7.02 -13.43 4.96
CA THR A 163 8.07 -14.18 4.28
C THR A 163 7.49 -14.90 3.07
N VAL A 164 8.09 -14.69 1.90
CA VAL A 164 7.73 -15.36 0.66
C VAL A 164 8.91 -16.21 0.21
N ARG A 165 8.69 -17.53 0.10
CA ARG A 165 9.72 -18.52 -0.27
C ARG A 165 9.12 -19.69 -1.03
N GLU A 166 9.97 -20.53 -1.60
CA GLU A 166 9.54 -21.80 -2.22
C GLU A 166 8.96 -22.72 -1.13
N LYS A 167 7.80 -23.28 -1.41
CA LYS A 167 7.06 -24.15 -0.48
C LYS A 167 7.91 -25.35 -0.03
N GLY A 168 7.92 -25.57 1.28
CA GLY A 168 8.66 -26.65 1.92
C GLY A 168 10.17 -26.44 2.03
N LYS A 169 10.69 -25.26 1.61
CA LYS A 169 12.11 -24.91 1.75
C LYS A 169 12.29 -23.72 2.71
N THR A 170 13.44 -23.64 3.34
CA THR A 170 13.85 -22.47 4.13
C THR A 170 14.37 -21.35 3.21
N LEU A 171 14.44 -20.11 3.73
CA LEU A 171 15.07 -19.00 3.02
C LEU A 171 16.54 -19.28 2.65
N GLN A 172 17.27 -20.00 3.50
CA GLN A 172 18.66 -20.38 3.22
C GLN A 172 18.76 -21.35 2.06
N GLN A 173 17.77 -22.25 1.89
CA GLN A 173 17.77 -23.24 0.81
C GLN A 173 17.31 -22.67 -0.53
N ALA A 174 16.27 -21.82 -0.53
CA ALA A 174 15.64 -21.37 -1.77
C ALA A 174 15.85 -19.88 -2.06
N GLY A 175 16.29 -19.10 -1.07
CA GLY A 175 16.18 -17.66 -1.11
C GLY A 175 14.71 -17.22 -0.97
N GLY A 176 14.46 -15.94 -1.18
CA GLY A 176 13.10 -15.42 -1.11
C GLY A 176 13.05 -13.93 -0.84
N MET A 177 11.89 -13.49 -0.34
CA MET A 177 11.66 -12.11 0.03
C MET A 177 11.12 -12.03 1.45
N VAL A 178 11.56 -11.03 2.21
CA VAL A 178 11.06 -10.74 3.54
C VAL A 178 10.63 -9.28 3.60
N LEU A 179 9.37 -9.06 3.92
CA LEU A 179 8.85 -7.75 4.24
C LEU A 179 8.69 -7.66 5.76
N THR A 180 9.36 -6.71 6.37
CA THR A 180 9.29 -6.45 7.81
C THR A 180 8.71 -5.07 8.03
N SER A 181 7.63 -4.97 8.80
CA SER A 181 7.05 -3.70 9.24
C SER A 181 7.23 -3.54 10.74
N ASP A 182 7.96 -2.52 11.13
CA ASP A 182 8.07 -2.02 12.50
C ASP A 182 6.94 -1.00 12.71
N LEU A 183 5.96 -1.36 13.53
CA LEU A 183 4.76 -0.57 13.78
C LEU A 183 4.76 -0.05 15.22
N TRP A 184 4.62 1.23 15.37
CA TRP A 184 4.40 1.91 16.65
C TRP A 184 2.94 2.31 16.75
N LEU A 185 2.21 1.58 17.60
CA LEU A 185 0.76 1.63 17.71
C LEU A 185 0.35 2.39 18.98
N THR A 186 -0.48 3.43 18.83
CA THR A 186 -1.19 4.04 19.97
C THR A 186 -2.53 3.35 20.18
N PRO A 187 -3.18 3.51 21.35
CA PRO A 187 -4.57 3.07 21.51
C PRO A 187 -5.43 3.53 20.33
N SER A 188 -6.42 2.72 19.96
CA SER A 188 -7.24 2.99 18.78
C SER A 188 -7.83 4.40 18.80
N ILE A 189 -7.57 5.16 17.75
CA ILE A 189 -8.19 6.46 17.47
C ILE A 189 -9.41 6.17 16.59
N PRO A 190 -10.65 6.27 17.13
CA PRO A 190 -11.86 5.87 16.40
C PRO A 190 -12.01 6.56 15.04
N GLN A 191 -11.66 7.85 14.98
CA GLN A 191 -11.77 8.66 13.76
C GLN A 191 -10.85 8.15 12.64
N MET A 192 -9.69 7.58 12.97
CA MET A 192 -8.78 6.99 11.97
C MET A 192 -9.36 5.73 11.32
N LYS A 193 -10.28 5.02 12.00
CA LYS A 193 -10.97 3.87 11.40
C LYS A 193 -11.87 4.31 10.25
N GLU A 194 -12.43 5.51 10.30
CA GLU A 194 -13.33 6.00 9.26
C GLU A 194 -12.61 6.24 7.93
N ILE A 195 -11.33 6.60 7.96
CA ILE A 195 -10.50 6.65 6.75
C ILE A 195 -10.40 5.25 6.12
N ALA A 196 -10.15 4.22 6.94
CA ALA A 196 -10.09 2.85 6.47
C ALA A 196 -11.45 2.36 5.93
N GLU A 197 -12.55 2.68 6.62
CA GLU A 197 -13.91 2.38 6.16
C GLU A 197 -14.26 3.12 4.87
N PHE A 198 -13.82 4.37 4.72
CA PHE A 198 -13.97 5.11 3.48
C PHE A 198 -13.27 4.40 2.32
N HIS A 199 -12.03 3.98 2.50
CA HIS A 199 -11.28 3.24 1.48
C HIS A 199 -11.92 1.89 1.14
N MET A 200 -12.50 1.19 2.13
CA MET A 200 -13.27 -0.04 1.85
C MET A 200 -14.50 0.24 0.99
N LYS A 201 -15.29 1.29 1.32
CA LYS A 201 -16.43 1.71 0.51
C LYS A 201 -16.03 2.15 -0.89
N TYR A 202 -14.90 2.84 -1.02
CA TYR A 202 -14.35 3.21 -2.32
C TYR A 202 -13.98 1.97 -3.14
N ALA A 203 -13.27 1.02 -2.54
CA ALA A 203 -12.93 -0.23 -3.20
C ALA A 203 -14.17 -1.04 -3.60
N GLU A 204 -15.17 -1.13 -2.73
CA GLU A 204 -16.44 -1.79 -3.02
C GLU A 204 -17.16 -1.14 -4.21
N LYS A 205 -17.29 0.20 -4.22
CA LYS A 205 -17.92 0.93 -5.33
C LYS A 205 -17.14 0.82 -6.64
N LEU A 206 -15.81 0.80 -6.57
CA LEU A 206 -14.97 0.74 -7.76
C LEU A 206 -14.85 -0.69 -8.33
N TYR A 207 -14.58 -1.67 -7.49
CA TYR A 207 -14.29 -3.05 -7.89
C TYR A 207 -15.47 -4.01 -7.73
N GLY A 208 -16.41 -3.71 -6.83
CA GLY A 208 -17.56 -4.56 -6.55
C GLY A 208 -18.34 -4.98 -7.79
N PRO A 209 -18.67 -4.08 -8.73
CA PRO A 209 -19.36 -4.45 -9.99
C PRO A 209 -18.55 -5.40 -10.86
N MET A 210 -17.22 -5.30 -10.86
CA MET A 210 -16.35 -6.21 -11.62
C MET A 210 -16.31 -7.60 -11.00
N VAL A 211 -16.28 -7.67 -9.66
CA VAL A 211 -16.30 -8.95 -8.92
C VAL A 211 -17.68 -9.61 -9.02
N ALA A 212 -18.75 -8.83 -8.89
CA ALA A 212 -20.12 -9.33 -9.00
C ALA A 212 -20.47 -9.84 -10.41
N GLY A 213 -19.81 -9.32 -11.45
CA GLY A 213 -19.95 -9.78 -12.82
C GLY A 213 -19.10 -11.02 -13.17
N ALA A 214 -18.18 -11.42 -12.31
CA ALA A 214 -17.35 -12.60 -12.53
C ALA A 214 -18.17 -13.87 -12.28
N SER A 215 -18.11 -14.82 -13.24
CA SER A 215 -18.75 -16.12 -13.05
C SER A 215 -18.08 -16.92 -11.93
N PRO A 216 -18.80 -17.84 -11.26
CA PRO A 216 -18.21 -18.73 -10.27
C PRO A 216 -17.01 -19.51 -10.82
N GLN A 217 -17.01 -19.79 -12.12
CA GLN A 217 -15.95 -20.52 -12.79
C GLN A 217 -14.69 -19.66 -13.01
N GLU A 218 -14.85 -18.37 -13.35
CA GLU A 218 -13.73 -17.42 -13.43
C GLU A 218 -13.11 -17.18 -12.05
N MET A 219 -13.94 -17.08 -11.01
CA MET A 219 -13.48 -16.92 -9.64
C MET A 219 -12.74 -18.17 -9.14
N ALA A 220 -13.26 -19.36 -9.43
CA ALA A 220 -12.60 -20.64 -9.12
C ALA A 220 -11.27 -20.79 -9.89
N SER A 221 -11.22 -20.38 -11.15
CA SER A 221 -9.99 -20.39 -11.96
C SER A 221 -8.95 -19.43 -11.42
N ALA A 222 -9.35 -18.21 -11.04
CA ALA A 222 -8.45 -17.24 -10.42
C ALA A 222 -7.88 -17.74 -9.09
N MET A 223 -8.70 -18.40 -8.27
CA MET A 223 -8.23 -19.03 -7.02
C MET A 223 -7.31 -20.24 -7.28
N ALA A 224 -7.57 -21.01 -8.33
CA ALA A 224 -6.72 -22.14 -8.71
C ALA A 224 -5.35 -21.72 -9.24
N MET A 225 -5.24 -20.53 -9.83
CA MET A 225 -3.94 -19.95 -10.26
C MET A 225 -3.04 -19.57 -9.08
N TYR A 226 -3.62 -19.31 -7.90
CA TYR A 226 -2.88 -18.91 -6.70
C TYR A 226 -3.23 -19.78 -5.49
N PRO A 227 -2.88 -21.08 -5.50
CA PRO A 227 -3.28 -22.03 -4.45
C PRO A 227 -2.74 -21.66 -3.05
N ALA A 228 -1.64 -20.91 -2.99
CA ALA A 228 -1.09 -20.40 -1.72
C ALA A 228 -1.84 -19.18 -1.16
N MET A 229 -2.72 -18.54 -1.93
CA MET A 229 -3.39 -17.30 -1.53
C MET A 229 -4.37 -17.53 -0.37
N LYS A 230 -5.19 -18.56 -0.46
CA LYS A 230 -6.19 -18.85 0.60
C LYS A 230 -5.54 -19.12 1.96
N PRO A 231 -4.55 -20.05 2.10
CA PRO A 231 -3.84 -20.25 3.35
C PRO A 231 -3.13 -19.00 3.86
N ALA A 232 -2.56 -18.18 2.96
CA ALA A 232 -1.89 -16.93 3.32
C ALA A 232 -2.88 -15.92 3.90
N LEU A 233 -4.06 -15.76 3.30
CA LEU A 233 -5.12 -14.87 3.80
C LEU A 233 -5.67 -15.33 5.16
N GLU A 234 -5.82 -16.64 5.36
CA GLU A 234 -6.25 -17.20 6.65
C GLU A 234 -5.20 -16.93 7.75
N LYS A 235 -3.92 -17.18 7.48
CA LYS A 235 -2.83 -16.83 8.41
C LYS A 235 -2.81 -15.33 8.71
N MET A 236 -2.90 -14.50 7.68
CA MET A 236 -2.94 -13.04 7.83
C MET A 236 -4.10 -12.59 8.70
N ALA A 237 -5.30 -13.15 8.52
CA ALA A 237 -6.47 -12.77 9.30
C ALA A 237 -6.33 -13.14 10.79
N VAL A 238 -5.66 -14.24 11.10
CA VAL A 238 -5.36 -14.65 12.49
C VAL A 238 -4.32 -13.71 13.12
N GLU A 239 -3.20 -13.48 12.43
CA GLU A 239 -2.10 -12.68 12.94
C GLU A 239 -2.45 -11.19 13.05
N ALA A 240 -3.23 -10.66 12.08
CA ALA A 240 -3.68 -9.26 12.11
C ALA A 240 -4.50 -8.91 13.37
N ARG A 241 -5.15 -9.89 14.00
CA ARG A 241 -5.87 -9.67 15.28
C ARG A 241 -4.94 -9.31 16.44
N LYS A 242 -3.64 -9.59 16.33
CA LYS A 242 -2.63 -9.21 17.32
C LYS A 242 -2.23 -7.73 17.19
N LEU A 243 -2.51 -7.10 16.04
CA LEU A 243 -2.27 -5.68 15.81
C LEU A 243 -3.46 -4.88 16.34
N GLN A 244 -3.32 -4.33 17.55
CA GLN A 244 -4.36 -3.51 18.18
C GLN A 244 -3.87 -2.07 18.29
N GLY A 245 -4.71 -1.14 17.85
CA GLY A 245 -4.41 0.29 17.91
C GLY A 245 -4.30 0.95 16.55
N THR A 246 -3.87 2.19 16.57
CA THR A 246 -3.65 3.03 15.38
C THR A 246 -2.16 3.21 15.15
N PRO A 247 -1.61 2.89 13.97
CA PRO A 247 -0.20 3.10 13.69
C PRO A 247 0.12 4.60 13.60
N ILE A 248 1.10 5.05 14.37
CA ILE A 248 1.62 6.42 14.37
C ILE A 248 2.92 6.50 13.57
N LEU A 249 3.77 5.48 13.69
CA LEU A 249 4.97 5.34 12.87
C LEU A 249 5.04 3.91 12.35
N THR A 250 5.22 3.77 11.06
CA THR A 250 5.44 2.48 10.41
C THR A 250 6.69 2.58 9.55
N THR A 251 7.67 1.71 9.81
CA THR A 251 8.83 1.53 8.94
C THR A 251 8.77 0.14 8.34
N THR A 252 8.61 0.08 7.02
CA THR A 252 8.55 -1.19 6.28
C THR A 252 9.80 -1.35 5.44
N THR A 253 10.50 -2.47 5.59
CA THR A 253 11.64 -2.88 4.76
C THR A 253 11.26 -4.09 3.93
N LEU A 254 11.63 -4.05 2.66
CA LEU A 254 11.58 -5.19 1.75
C LEU A 254 13.00 -5.67 1.51
N ASP A 255 13.29 -6.88 1.92
CA ASP A 255 14.59 -7.51 1.74
C ASP A 255 14.51 -8.66 0.74
N ALA A 256 15.51 -8.74 -0.13
CA ALA A 256 15.79 -9.92 -0.91
C ALA A 256 16.78 -10.82 -0.12
N VAL A 257 16.47 -12.10 -0.04
CA VAL A 257 17.31 -13.10 0.63
C VAL A 257 17.83 -14.06 -0.43
N LEU A 258 19.15 -14.25 -0.47
CA LEU A 258 19.80 -15.18 -1.36
C LEU A 258 19.87 -16.58 -0.74
N SER A 259 19.69 -17.61 -1.56
CA SER A 259 19.99 -18.97 -1.10
C SER A 259 21.48 -19.18 -0.89
N ALA A 260 21.86 -20.21 -0.12
CA ALA A 260 23.26 -20.59 0.09
C ALA A 260 23.99 -20.85 -1.25
N GLU A 261 23.28 -21.47 -2.20
CA GLU A 261 23.80 -21.74 -3.54
C GLU A 261 24.06 -20.44 -4.33
N GLN A 262 23.13 -19.49 -4.28
CA GLN A 262 23.29 -18.17 -4.92
C GLN A 262 24.42 -17.36 -4.31
N MET A 263 24.66 -17.47 -3.00
CA MET A 263 25.79 -16.84 -2.32
C MET A 263 27.13 -17.44 -2.76
N GLN A 264 27.20 -18.78 -2.89
CA GLN A 264 28.40 -19.45 -3.39
C GLN A 264 28.73 -19.06 -4.84
N GLN A 265 27.72 -18.95 -5.70
CA GLN A 265 27.90 -18.48 -7.08
C GLN A 265 28.36 -17.02 -7.16
N GLN A 266 27.94 -16.15 -6.23
CA GLN A 266 28.44 -14.78 -6.16
C GLN A 266 29.88 -14.69 -5.65
N SER A 267 30.27 -15.55 -4.71
CA SER A 267 31.63 -15.57 -4.18
C SER A 267 32.63 -16.19 -5.16
N SER A 268 32.22 -17.17 -5.95
CA SER A 268 33.07 -17.84 -6.96
C SER A 268 33.11 -17.11 -8.31
N GLY A 269 32.21 -16.17 -8.57
CA GLY A 269 32.06 -15.47 -9.85
C GLY A 269 32.92 -14.20 -10.01
N SER A 270 33.92 -13.92 -9.17
CA SER A 270 34.84 -12.78 -9.35
C SER A 270 35.91 -13.01 -10.41
N GLY A 271 35.85 -14.13 -11.14
CA GLY A 271 36.75 -14.44 -12.25
C GLY A 271 36.00 -14.86 -13.51
N SER A 272 36.07 -14.04 -14.55
CA SER A 272 35.69 -14.30 -15.96
C SER A 272 34.17 -14.45 -16.26
N ALA A 273 33.52 -13.36 -16.59
CA ALA A 273 32.20 -13.37 -17.24
C ALA A 273 32.38 -13.31 -18.77
N LYS A 274 32.13 -14.44 -19.47
CA LYS A 274 31.73 -14.42 -20.88
C LYS A 274 30.26 -14.03 -20.95
N SER A 275 30.00 -12.97 -21.68
CA SER A 275 28.67 -12.46 -22.00
C SER A 275 27.93 -13.45 -22.88
N ASN A 276 26.82 -14.03 -22.38
CA ASN A 276 25.74 -14.52 -23.24
C ASN A 276 24.55 -13.61 -23.05
N ASP A 277 24.28 -12.85 -24.10
CA ASP A 277 23.15 -11.96 -24.27
C ASP A 277 21.90 -12.82 -24.54
N SER A 278 21.04 -13.00 -23.55
CA SER A 278 19.71 -13.55 -23.74
C SER A 278 18.70 -12.61 -23.06
N SER A 279 18.08 -11.78 -23.89
CA SER A 279 17.04 -10.82 -23.56
C SER A 279 15.68 -11.52 -23.43
N ALA A 280 15.48 -12.32 -22.36
CA ALA A 280 14.17 -12.75 -21.94
C ALA A 280 13.84 -12.15 -20.57
N PRO A 281 12.61 -11.65 -20.34
CA PRO A 281 12.21 -11.13 -19.04
C PRO A 281 12.21 -12.27 -18.02
N PRO A 282 12.70 -12.04 -16.78
CA PRO A 282 12.78 -13.06 -15.76
C PRO A 282 11.37 -13.41 -15.26
N THR A 283 10.89 -14.62 -15.55
CA THR A 283 9.57 -15.13 -15.15
C THR A 283 9.55 -15.79 -13.75
N SER A 284 10.64 -15.73 -12.99
CA SER A 284 10.75 -16.30 -11.65
C SER A 284 11.29 -15.28 -10.64
N VAL A 285 10.85 -15.39 -9.38
CA VAL A 285 11.36 -14.58 -8.25
C VAL A 285 12.89 -14.69 -8.15
N GLY A 286 13.46 -15.87 -8.41
CA GLY A 286 14.91 -16.08 -8.48
C GLY A 286 15.59 -15.31 -9.61
N GLY A 287 14.92 -15.14 -10.75
CA GLY A 287 15.42 -14.36 -11.89
C GLY A 287 15.41 -12.85 -11.61
N LEU A 288 14.38 -12.34 -10.94
CA LEU A 288 14.31 -10.95 -10.50
C LEU A 288 15.40 -10.63 -9.46
N ILE A 289 15.61 -11.51 -8.48
CA ILE A 289 16.60 -11.35 -7.43
C ILE A 289 18.03 -11.49 -8.03
N GLY A 290 18.26 -12.47 -8.89
CA GLY A 290 19.57 -12.70 -9.54
C GLY A 290 19.97 -11.57 -10.49
N GLY A 291 19.00 -10.99 -11.23
CA GLY A 291 19.22 -9.84 -12.10
C GLY A 291 19.57 -8.56 -11.33
N PHE A 292 18.92 -8.33 -10.19
CA PHE A 292 19.21 -7.21 -9.31
C PHE A 292 20.59 -7.32 -8.65
N GLY A 293 20.92 -8.51 -8.12
CA GLY A 293 22.21 -8.77 -7.48
C GLY A 293 23.41 -8.59 -8.43
N ARG A 294 23.30 -9.05 -9.69
CA ARG A 294 24.35 -8.92 -10.71
C ARG A 294 24.59 -7.47 -11.15
N ARG A 295 23.57 -6.63 -11.23
CA ARG A 295 23.73 -5.20 -11.53
C ARG A 295 24.36 -4.40 -10.39
N MET A 296 24.14 -4.81 -9.13
CA MET A 296 24.78 -4.17 -7.98
C MET A 296 26.27 -4.50 -7.84
N ALA A 297 26.71 -5.71 -8.22
CA ALA A 297 28.09 -6.14 -8.12
C ALA A 297 29.05 -5.45 -9.11
N ARG A 298 28.53 -4.90 -10.24
CA ARG A 298 29.37 -4.32 -11.31
C ARG A 298 29.85 -2.88 -11.09
N LYS A 299 29.49 -2.21 -9.99
CA LYS A 299 29.90 -0.82 -9.75
C LYS A 299 30.36 -0.61 -8.31
N LYS A 300 31.48 -1.24 -7.96
CA LYS A 300 32.22 -0.94 -6.74
C LYS A 300 33.73 -0.90 -7.05
N GLU A 301 34.13 0.15 -7.72
CA GLU A 301 35.49 0.65 -7.63
C GLU A 301 35.42 2.01 -6.92
N ASP A 302 36.31 2.16 -5.92
CA ASP A 302 36.58 3.32 -5.08
C ASP A 302 35.75 3.45 -3.79
N GLU A 303 36.01 2.51 -2.85
CA GLU A 303 36.14 2.83 -1.42
C GLU A 303 36.76 1.61 -0.69
N PRO A 304 37.77 1.74 0.18
CA PRO A 304 38.27 0.63 0.95
C PRO A 304 37.31 0.28 2.08
N ALA A 305 36.33 -0.56 1.80
CA ALA A 305 35.46 -1.15 2.81
C ALA A 305 36.08 -2.47 3.26
N ALA A 306 36.24 -2.61 4.58
CA ALA A 306 36.61 -3.87 5.23
C ALA A 306 35.75 -5.01 4.64
N ALA A 307 36.42 -6.16 4.37
CA ALA A 307 35.87 -7.35 3.76
C ALA A 307 34.71 -7.93 4.58
N ALA A 308 33.50 -7.38 4.38
CA ALA A 308 32.29 -8.06 4.76
C ALA A 308 31.96 -9.03 3.62
N GLY A 309 31.95 -10.33 3.90
CA GLY A 309 31.53 -11.36 2.97
C GLY A 309 30.14 -11.08 2.40
N PRO A 310 29.71 -11.80 1.33
CA PRO A 310 28.41 -11.59 0.72
C PRO A 310 27.31 -11.72 1.77
N LYS A 311 26.52 -10.64 1.93
CA LYS A 311 25.38 -10.64 2.84
C LYS A 311 24.29 -11.50 2.21
N ASP A 312 23.82 -12.49 2.96
CA ASP A 312 22.69 -13.34 2.57
C ASP A 312 21.39 -12.55 2.36
N ARG A 313 21.31 -11.33 2.93
CA ARG A 313 20.14 -10.47 2.93
C ARG A 313 20.50 -9.05 2.50
N SER A 314 19.75 -8.51 1.56
CA SER A 314 19.92 -7.14 1.08
C SER A 314 18.57 -6.40 1.05
N THR A 315 18.52 -5.23 1.68
CA THR A 315 17.35 -4.36 1.63
C THR A 315 17.20 -3.78 0.22
N VAL A 316 16.03 -3.93 -0.35
CA VAL A 316 15.64 -3.41 -1.67
C VAL A 316 14.96 -2.06 -1.54
N LEU A 317 14.05 -1.97 -0.57
CA LEU A 317 13.20 -0.80 -0.34
C LEU A 317 12.99 -0.62 1.16
N THR A 318 13.05 0.62 1.63
CA THR A 318 12.54 1.03 2.94
C THR A 318 11.51 2.13 2.74
N THR A 319 10.36 2.00 3.37
CA THR A 319 9.36 3.05 3.45
C THR A 319 9.11 3.41 4.91
N THR A 320 8.92 4.69 5.19
CA THR A 320 8.52 5.16 6.53
C THR A 320 7.30 6.03 6.36
N ASN A 321 6.24 5.72 7.09
CA ASN A 321 5.04 6.55 7.22
C ASN A 321 4.91 6.99 8.69
N GLU A 322 4.75 8.27 8.91
CA GLU A 322 4.68 8.89 10.22
C GLU A 322 3.47 9.83 10.30
N VAL A 323 2.57 9.58 11.23
CA VAL A 323 1.46 10.48 11.55
C VAL A 323 1.98 11.59 12.45
N LEU A 324 1.98 12.82 11.95
CA LEU A 324 2.47 13.99 12.65
C LEU A 324 1.40 14.58 13.56
N LYS A 325 0.15 14.57 13.09
CA LYS A 325 -1.00 15.17 13.78
C LYS A 325 -2.29 14.51 13.38
N VAL A 326 -3.23 14.42 14.32
CA VAL A 326 -4.63 14.02 14.08
C VAL A 326 -5.53 15.15 14.60
N ALA A 327 -6.49 15.59 13.79
CA ALA A 327 -7.55 16.52 14.17
C ALA A 327 -8.91 15.86 13.90
N THR A 328 -9.89 16.17 14.74
CA THR A 328 -11.24 15.57 14.70
C THR A 328 -12.29 16.52 14.18
N SER A 329 -11.87 17.60 13.53
CA SER A 329 -12.74 18.56 12.86
C SER A 329 -12.18 18.87 11.48
N VAL A 330 -13.03 18.83 10.46
CA VAL A 330 -12.70 19.13 9.06
C VAL A 330 -13.74 20.09 8.51
N THR A 331 -13.30 21.19 7.90
CA THR A 331 -14.22 22.10 7.23
C THR A 331 -14.62 21.58 5.86
N ALA A 332 -15.68 22.12 5.26
CA ALA A 332 -16.09 21.73 3.92
C ALA A 332 -15.04 22.14 2.86
N GLU A 333 -14.32 23.22 3.10
CA GLU A 333 -13.28 23.76 2.23
C GLU A 333 -12.05 22.83 2.17
N GLU A 334 -11.73 22.11 3.26
CA GLU A 334 -10.61 21.19 3.33
C GLU A 334 -10.79 19.93 2.46
N VAL A 335 -12.02 19.64 2.04
CA VAL A 335 -12.34 18.50 1.14
C VAL A 335 -12.90 18.97 -0.21
N ALA A 336 -12.88 20.29 -0.46
CA ALA A 336 -13.35 20.88 -1.70
C ALA A 336 -12.20 21.14 -2.69
N ILE A 337 -12.54 21.28 -3.97
CA ILE A 337 -11.60 21.82 -4.96
C ILE A 337 -11.25 23.25 -4.52
N PRO A 338 -9.96 23.58 -4.35
CA PRO A 338 -9.58 24.91 -3.88
C PRO A 338 -10.03 26.02 -4.82
N ALA A 339 -10.40 27.17 -4.27
CA ALA A 339 -10.84 28.33 -5.06
C ALA A 339 -9.82 28.73 -6.13
N GLY A 340 -10.29 29.06 -7.32
CA GLY A 340 -9.46 29.48 -8.44
C GLY A 340 -8.85 28.35 -9.26
N PHE A 341 -9.14 27.08 -8.95
CA PHE A 341 -8.74 25.94 -9.79
C PHE A 341 -9.63 25.86 -11.04
N LYS A 342 -9.03 25.45 -12.17
CA LYS A 342 -9.72 25.27 -13.45
C LYS A 342 -9.67 23.81 -13.87
N GLU A 343 -10.79 23.32 -14.36
CA GLU A 343 -10.84 21.99 -14.95
C GLU A 343 -10.05 21.97 -16.27
N LYS A 344 -9.21 20.95 -16.41
CA LYS A 344 -8.60 20.59 -17.68
C LYS A 344 -9.41 19.49 -18.32
N LYS A 345 -9.82 19.72 -19.55
CA LYS A 345 -10.46 18.73 -20.40
C LYS A 345 -9.42 17.75 -20.97
#